data_34aed268af3d2209ebcca1f7217ee57f
#
_entry.id   34aed268af3d2209ebcca1f7217ee57f
#
_cell.length_a   1.000
_cell.length_b   1.000
_cell.length_c   1.000
_cell.angle_alpha   90.00
_cell.angle_beta   90.00
_cell.angle_gamma   90.00
#
_symmetry.space_group_name_H-M   'P 1'
#
loop_
_entity.id
_entity.type
_entity.pdbx_description
1 polymer ?
#
loop_
_entity_poly.entity_id
_entity_poly.type
_entity_poly.pdbx_seq_one_letter_code
_entity_poly.pdbx_strand_id
1 'polypeptide(L)'
;MKSKNSKFLASVCVSSALLVSATYPTITAVAAEVTSVKTAAISVEKANIINNKKGATDTITVSELKKGDIVRVYEASKGGEAIATSGAVAEGKVEVTITKTDLLKATGGTVYVSVQSENELESTRTAMKYESEVTVASAVDTVKVINNKAGDEDAITVSELAPGDIVKIYDASTGGNLKATSAAVAEGKKEATITGKDLLISTGGTVYVTVTKPNKDESKRITVKYGAEPTTVAPAVEKITVVNSKVGNEDAITVAKLKKGDIVRVYEASKGGAAIAASEAVAEGKTEATILGKDLLKVTGGTVYVSVQSENELESARTAVKYESQVTVAPAVDTVKVANNK
;
A
#
# COMPACT_ATOMS: atom_id res chain seq x y z
N MET A 1 26.59 34.57 -44.73
CA MET A 1 26.60 36.02 -44.48
C MET A 1 26.84 36.26 -43.00
N LYS A 2 28.02 36.82 -42.76
CA LYS A 2 28.59 37.52 -41.59
C LYS A 2 27.98 37.33 -40.19
N SER A 3 28.74 36.54 -39.38
CA SER A 3 28.86 36.59 -37.92
C SER A 3 29.02 38.02 -37.39
N LYS A 4 28.33 38.36 -36.30
CA LYS A 4 28.70 39.47 -35.42
C LYS A 4 29.04 38.93 -34.03
N ASN A 5 30.35 38.76 -33.82
CA ASN A 5 30.94 38.61 -32.48
C ASN A 5 30.74 39.93 -31.70
N SER A 6 30.00 39.93 -30.64
CA SER A 6 30.00 40.98 -29.63
C SER A 6 31.09 40.65 -28.60
N LYS A 7 32.21 41.31 -28.69
CA LYS A 7 33.27 41.31 -27.66
C LYS A 7 32.84 42.27 -26.56
N PHE A 8 32.61 41.73 -25.36
CA PHE A 8 32.53 42.52 -24.13
C PHE A 8 33.93 43.06 -23.83
N LEU A 9 34.14 44.34 -24.00
CA LEU A 9 35.34 45.05 -23.55
C LEU A 9 35.19 45.29 -22.04
N ALA A 10 36.10 44.69 -21.28
CA ALA A 10 36.37 45.10 -19.90
C ALA A 10 36.96 46.51 -19.94
N SER A 11 36.25 47.49 -19.41
CA SER A 11 36.73 48.84 -19.23
C SER A 11 37.80 48.88 -18.16
N VAL A 12 39.06 48.91 -18.58
CA VAL A 12 40.19 49.28 -17.71
C VAL A 12 40.25 50.80 -17.69
N CYS A 13 39.85 51.43 -16.60
CA CYS A 13 40.14 52.83 -16.35
C CYS A 13 41.63 53.02 -16.14
N VAL A 14 42.35 53.39 -17.15
CA VAL A 14 43.71 53.94 -17.04
C VAL A 14 43.56 55.43 -16.75
N SER A 15 43.75 55.83 -15.48
CA SER A 15 43.90 57.22 -15.12
C SER A 15 45.30 57.72 -15.59
N SER A 16 45.32 58.55 -16.63
CA SER A 16 46.50 59.27 -17.03
C SER A 16 46.90 60.25 -15.94
N ALA A 17 48.04 60.01 -15.31
CA ALA A 17 48.65 60.91 -14.35
C ALA A 17 49.24 62.17 -15.16
N LEU A 18 48.67 63.34 -14.93
CA LEU A 18 49.24 64.59 -15.39
C LEU A 18 50.39 64.99 -14.44
N LEU A 19 51.60 64.96 -14.93
CA LEU A 19 52.78 65.43 -14.18
C LEU A 19 52.74 67.01 -14.12
N VAL A 20 52.37 67.50 -12.96
CA VAL A 20 52.64 68.92 -12.60
C VAL A 20 53.72 68.91 -11.53
N SER A 21 54.89 69.45 -11.88
CA SER A 21 55.99 69.58 -10.92
C SER A 21 55.70 70.73 -9.94
N ALA A 22 55.15 70.39 -8.80
CA ALA A 22 55.13 71.28 -7.64
C ALA A 22 55.39 70.40 -6.42
N THR A 23 56.32 70.81 -5.57
CA THR A 23 56.73 70.17 -4.30
C THR A 23 55.59 70.13 -3.30
N TYR A 24 54.82 69.11 -3.36
CA TYR A 24 53.82 68.76 -2.34
C TYR A 24 54.15 67.39 -1.75
N PRO A 25 53.88 67.17 -0.45
CA PRO A 25 54.14 65.87 0.17
C PRO A 25 53.35 64.75 -0.57
N THR A 26 54.05 63.70 -0.88
CA THR A 26 53.45 62.50 -1.55
C THR A 26 52.32 61.94 -0.69
N ILE A 27 51.09 62.19 -1.13
CA ILE A 27 49.93 61.43 -0.60
C ILE A 27 50.00 60.04 -1.30
N THR A 28 50.52 59.04 -0.59
CA THR A 28 50.36 57.64 -1.01
C THR A 28 48.87 57.28 -0.95
N ALA A 29 48.22 57.33 -2.11
CA ALA A 29 46.88 56.73 -2.21
C ALA A 29 47.01 55.21 -1.94
N VAL A 30 46.66 54.79 -0.74
CA VAL A 30 46.47 53.39 -0.41
C VAL A 30 45.21 52.97 -1.20
N ALA A 31 45.37 52.26 -2.30
CA ALA A 31 44.28 51.61 -2.96
C ALA A 31 43.73 50.60 -1.95
N ALA A 32 42.58 50.91 -1.34
CA ALA A 32 41.85 49.90 -0.57
C ALA A 32 41.49 48.79 -1.54
N GLU A 33 42.09 47.58 -1.33
CA GLU A 33 41.59 46.41 -1.99
C GLU A 33 40.13 46.24 -1.58
N VAL A 34 39.22 46.46 -2.52
CA VAL A 34 37.80 46.11 -2.33
C VAL A 34 37.74 44.56 -2.37
N THR A 35 37.92 43.95 -1.22
CA THR A 35 37.66 42.52 -1.08
C THR A 35 36.16 42.32 -1.26
N SER A 36 35.74 41.86 -2.43
CA SER A 36 34.36 41.48 -2.68
C SER A 36 33.98 40.30 -1.77
N VAL A 37 33.09 40.54 -0.83
CA VAL A 37 32.55 39.49 0.06
C VAL A 37 31.68 38.56 -0.77
N LYS A 38 31.85 37.26 -0.57
CA LYS A 38 31.04 36.24 -1.23
C LYS A 38 29.95 35.74 -0.25
N THR A 39 28.70 35.68 -0.73
CA THR A 39 27.58 35.15 0.06
C THR A 39 27.89 33.71 0.48
N ALA A 40 27.52 33.33 1.71
CA ALA A 40 27.63 31.97 2.20
C ALA A 40 26.71 31.02 1.39
N ALA A 41 27.20 29.82 1.10
CA ALA A 41 26.37 28.82 0.45
C ALA A 41 25.30 28.30 1.41
N ILE A 42 24.13 27.97 0.87
CA ILE A 42 23.06 27.34 1.65
C ILE A 42 23.39 25.87 1.91
N SER A 43 22.89 25.32 3.01
CA SER A 43 22.97 23.89 3.27
C SER A 43 21.75 23.13 2.68
N VAL A 44 21.90 21.82 2.45
CA VAL A 44 20.88 21.00 1.77
C VAL A 44 19.56 20.97 2.52
N GLU A 45 19.60 20.95 3.85
CA GLU A 45 18.43 20.91 4.73
C GLU A 45 17.59 22.21 4.71
N LYS A 46 18.11 23.28 4.12
CA LYS A 46 17.41 24.56 4.01
C LYS A 46 16.65 24.72 2.69
N ALA A 47 16.69 23.70 1.86
CA ALA A 47 15.93 23.69 0.61
C ALA A 47 14.98 22.50 0.55
N ASN A 48 13.75 22.75 0.08
CA ASN A 48 12.76 21.74 -0.24
C ASN A 48 12.43 21.79 -1.73
N ILE A 49 12.53 20.65 -2.41
CA ILE A 49 12.29 20.55 -3.86
C ILE A 49 11.16 19.56 -4.10
N ILE A 50 10.12 20.00 -4.80
CA ILE A 50 8.97 19.19 -5.20
C ILE A 50 8.95 19.15 -6.72
N ASN A 51 9.16 17.97 -7.28
CA ASN A 51 9.07 17.66 -8.71
C ASN A 51 7.72 17.00 -8.99
N ASN A 52 6.80 17.73 -9.56
CA ASN A 52 5.45 17.29 -9.84
C ASN A 52 5.37 16.64 -11.24
N LYS A 53 4.25 15.94 -11.53
CA LYS A 53 4.02 15.31 -12.82
C LYS A 53 4.02 16.35 -13.96
N LYS A 54 4.32 15.89 -15.17
CA LYS A 54 4.34 16.71 -16.38
C LYS A 54 3.10 17.62 -16.50
N GLY A 55 3.35 18.88 -16.83
CA GLY A 55 2.33 19.93 -16.94
C GLY A 55 1.90 20.55 -15.61
N ALA A 56 2.37 20.02 -14.48
CA ALA A 56 2.17 20.63 -13.17
C ALA A 56 3.34 21.56 -12.81
N THR A 57 3.17 22.35 -11.77
CA THR A 57 4.16 23.32 -11.31
C THR A 57 5.11 22.67 -10.33
N ASP A 58 6.41 22.67 -10.64
CA ASP A 58 7.47 22.32 -9.71
C ASP A 58 7.74 23.45 -8.74
N THR A 59 8.23 23.14 -7.55
CA THR A 59 8.57 24.14 -6.54
C THR A 59 9.96 23.89 -5.94
N ILE A 60 10.70 24.99 -5.73
CA ILE A 60 11.96 24.98 -4.99
C ILE A 60 11.86 26.07 -3.94
N THR A 61 11.74 25.67 -2.66
CA THR A 61 11.67 26.59 -1.52
C THR A 61 13.01 26.58 -0.81
N VAL A 62 13.57 27.78 -0.58
CA VAL A 62 14.82 27.97 0.18
C VAL A 62 14.54 28.86 1.38
N SER A 63 14.94 28.41 2.56
CA SER A 63 14.72 29.09 3.85
C SER A 63 16.03 29.62 4.44
N GLU A 64 15.90 30.33 5.59
CA GLU A 64 16.98 31.01 6.31
C GLU A 64 17.69 32.11 5.47
N LEU A 65 16.95 32.74 4.62
CA LEU A 65 17.40 33.85 3.80
C LEU A 65 17.23 35.20 4.52
N LYS A 66 17.96 36.19 4.01
CA LYS A 66 17.87 37.59 4.47
C LYS A 66 17.12 38.43 3.46
N LYS A 67 16.58 39.56 3.87
CA LYS A 67 16.04 40.58 2.95
C LYS A 67 17.04 40.91 1.87
N GLY A 68 16.57 40.94 0.62
CA GLY A 68 17.38 41.23 -0.56
C GLY A 68 18.06 40.01 -1.20
N ASP A 69 18.15 38.88 -0.51
CA ASP A 69 18.75 37.68 -1.09
C ASP A 69 18.00 37.23 -2.35
N ILE A 70 18.76 36.80 -3.35
CA ILE A 70 18.24 36.23 -4.61
C ILE A 70 18.75 34.80 -4.72
N VAL A 71 17.84 33.85 -4.95
CA VAL A 71 18.14 32.43 -5.18
C VAL A 71 18.18 32.15 -6.69
N ARG A 72 19.21 31.41 -7.14
CA ARG A 72 19.33 30.93 -8.51
C ARG A 72 19.46 29.41 -8.54
N VAL A 73 18.87 28.79 -9.54
CA VAL A 73 18.87 27.36 -9.78
C VAL A 73 19.56 27.06 -11.10
N TYR A 74 20.43 26.05 -11.12
CA TYR A 74 21.23 25.66 -12.27
C TYR A 74 21.19 24.15 -12.50
N GLU A 75 21.42 23.70 -13.73
CA GLU A 75 21.61 22.28 -14.05
C GLU A 75 23.04 21.77 -13.78
N ALA A 76 24.02 22.66 -13.68
CA ALA A 76 25.42 22.29 -13.53
C ALA A 76 26.06 22.94 -12.29
N SER A 77 27.06 22.26 -11.70
CA SER A 77 27.80 22.76 -10.53
C SER A 77 28.63 24.00 -10.82
N LYS A 78 29.02 24.22 -12.10
CA LYS A 78 29.80 25.37 -12.56
C LYS A 78 29.37 25.75 -13.96
N GLY A 79 29.50 27.05 -14.30
CA GLY A 79 29.11 27.56 -15.61
C GLY A 79 27.59 27.42 -15.87
N GLY A 80 27.19 27.68 -17.12
CA GLY A 80 25.78 27.65 -17.54
C GLY A 80 24.94 28.80 -16.97
N GLU A 81 23.79 29.02 -17.58
CA GLU A 81 22.81 30.01 -17.14
C GLU A 81 21.87 29.43 -16.07
N ALA A 82 21.29 30.28 -15.22
CA ALA A 82 20.27 29.86 -14.27
C ALA A 82 18.99 29.46 -15.02
N ILE A 83 18.46 28.25 -14.71
CA ILE A 83 17.20 27.76 -15.27
C ILE A 83 15.99 28.42 -14.60
N ALA A 84 16.21 28.94 -13.38
CA ALA A 84 15.24 29.75 -12.65
C ALA A 84 15.94 30.69 -11.65
N THR A 85 15.31 31.83 -11.39
CA THR A 85 15.79 32.84 -10.44
C THR A 85 14.60 33.39 -9.66
N SER A 86 14.75 33.54 -8.35
CA SER A 86 13.72 34.15 -7.49
C SER A 86 13.70 35.67 -7.66
N GLY A 87 12.63 36.31 -7.18
CA GLY A 87 12.69 37.71 -6.77
C GLY A 87 13.59 37.86 -5.54
N ALA A 88 13.95 39.08 -5.20
CA ALA A 88 14.63 39.38 -3.94
C ALA A 88 13.71 39.07 -2.76
N VAL A 89 14.26 38.48 -1.69
CA VAL A 89 13.54 38.20 -0.46
C VAL A 89 13.02 39.51 0.14
N ALA A 90 11.70 39.56 0.36
CA ALA A 90 11.03 40.73 0.89
C ALA A 90 11.36 40.96 2.36
N GLU A 91 11.15 42.19 2.84
CA GLU A 91 11.31 42.54 4.26
C GLU A 91 10.41 41.69 5.15
N GLY A 92 10.95 41.18 6.27
CA GLY A 92 10.24 40.31 7.20
C GLY A 92 10.03 38.86 6.70
N LYS A 93 10.52 38.52 5.49
CA LYS A 93 10.56 37.15 5.01
C LYS A 93 11.94 36.54 5.19
N VAL A 94 11.96 35.23 5.40
CA VAL A 94 13.19 34.42 5.59
C VAL A 94 13.26 33.27 4.60
N GLU A 95 12.36 33.23 3.62
CA GLU A 95 12.29 32.20 2.60
C GLU A 95 11.81 32.76 1.26
N VAL A 96 12.11 32.02 0.20
CA VAL A 96 11.57 32.25 -1.14
C VAL A 96 11.22 30.94 -1.79
N THR A 97 10.11 30.92 -2.54
CA THR A 97 9.70 29.78 -3.35
C THR A 97 9.75 30.15 -4.81
N ILE A 98 10.51 29.39 -5.59
CA ILE A 98 10.54 29.44 -7.05
C ILE A 98 9.52 28.43 -7.57
N THR A 99 8.58 28.87 -8.39
CA THR A 99 7.55 28.02 -9.00
C THR A 99 7.64 28.14 -10.53
N LYS A 100 7.68 27.01 -11.22
CA LYS A 100 7.67 26.97 -12.69
C LYS A 100 7.17 25.62 -13.18
N THR A 101 6.34 25.62 -14.20
CA THR A 101 5.85 24.39 -14.84
C THR A 101 7.00 23.66 -15.53
N ASP A 102 7.10 22.35 -15.32
CA ASP A 102 8.13 21.48 -15.91
C ASP A 102 9.56 22.05 -15.74
N LEU A 103 9.88 22.58 -14.55
CA LEU A 103 11.20 23.11 -14.23
C LEU A 103 12.26 22.01 -14.11
N LEU A 104 11.85 20.87 -13.57
CA LEU A 104 12.72 19.75 -13.22
C LEU A 104 12.55 18.60 -14.22
N LYS A 105 13.51 17.67 -14.23
CA LYS A 105 13.46 16.49 -15.12
C LYS A 105 12.53 15.43 -14.55
N ALA A 106 11.69 14.86 -15.39
CA ALA A 106 10.75 13.81 -15.01
C ALA A 106 11.39 12.60 -14.31
N THR A 107 12.63 12.29 -14.65
CA THR A 107 13.38 11.18 -14.06
C THR A 107 13.97 11.45 -12.67
N GLY A 108 13.77 12.67 -12.15
CA GLY A 108 14.52 13.12 -10.98
C GLY A 108 15.96 13.50 -11.35
N GLY A 109 16.75 13.90 -10.34
CA GLY A 109 18.12 14.27 -10.58
C GLY A 109 18.72 15.16 -9.52
N THR A 110 19.60 16.08 -9.99
CA THR A 110 20.26 17.07 -9.13
C THR A 110 20.19 18.43 -9.81
N VAL A 111 19.78 19.43 -9.05
CA VAL A 111 19.96 20.84 -9.38
C VAL A 111 20.96 21.47 -8.44
N TYR A 112 21.52 22.59 -8.85
CA TYR A 112 22.51 23.32 -8.09
C TYR A 112 21.96 24.69 -7.73
N VAL A 113 21.93 25.01 -6.45
CA VAL A 113 21.30 26.21 -5.92
C VAL A 113 22.34 27.13 -5.32
N SER A 114 22.27 28.41 -5.64
CA SER A 114 23.10 29.46 -5.05
C SER A 114 22.24 30.59 -4.50
N VAL A 115 22.83 31.38 -3.63
CA VAL A 115 22.24 32.60 -3.07
C VAL A 115 23.18 33.77 -3.33
N GLN A 116 22.63 34.93 -3.59
CA GLN A 116 23.36 36.19 -3.67
C GLN A 116 22.68 37.21 -2.76
N SER A 117 23.40 37.66 -1.75
CA SER A 117 22.99 38.79 -0.89
C SER A 117 23.29 40.14 -1.59
N GLU A 118 22.59 41.16 -1.14
CA GLU A 118 22.79 42.51 -1.66
C GLU A 118 24.25 42.97 -1.50
N ASN A 119 24.84 43.51 -2.55
CA ASN A 119 26.23 43.96 -2.60
C ASN A 119 27.31 42.88 -2.38
N GLU A 120 26.96 41.60 -2.45
CA GLU A 120 27.89 40.48 -2.36
C GLU A 120 27.99 39.71 -3.69
N LEU A 121 29.06 38.95 -3.84
CA LEU A 121 29.16 37.99 -4.94
C LEU A 121 28.27 36.77 -4.65
N GLU A 122 27.76 36.15 -5.70
CA GLU A 122 26.98 34.91 -5.65
C GLU A 122 27.76 33.80 -4.91
N SER A 123 27.09 33.06 -4.06
CA SER A 123 27.63 31.92 -3.32
C SER A 123 28.14 30.80 -4.24
N THR A 124 28.88 29.84 -3.68
CA THR A 124 29.06 28.56 -4.35
C THR A 124 27.72 27.85 -4.45
N ARG A 125 27.56 27.06 -5.53
CA ARG A 125 26.36 26.28 -5.77
C ARG A 125 26.35 25.05 -4.87
N THR A 126 25.22 24.79 -4.21
CA THR A 126 24.98 23.57 -3.43
C THR A 126 24.16 22.58 -4.27
N ALA A 127 24.61 21.34 -4.33
CA ALA A 127 23.92 20.27 -5.05
C ALA A 127 22.69 19.80 -4.23
N MET A 128 21.52 19.85 -4.86
CA MET A 128 20.23 19.45 -4.30
C MET A 128 19.65 18.31 -5.12
N LYS A 129 19.47 17.12 -4.50
CA LYS A 129 18.80 15.99 -5.15
C LYS A 129 17.28 16.17 -5.10
N TYR A 130 16.60 15.70 -6.12
CA TYR A 130 15.14 15.67 -6.17
C TYR A 130 14.65 14.35 -6.80
N GLU A 131 13.45 13.93 -6.41
CA GLU A 131 12.84 12.68 -6.86
C GLU A 131 12.23 12.82 -8.26
N SER A 132 11.94 11.66 -8.91
CA SER A 132 11.21 11.60 -10.17
C SER A 132 9.75 12.07 -10.01
N GLU A 133 9.12 12.40 -11.14
CA GLU A 133 7.66 12.63 -11.22
C GLU A 133 6.85 11.36 -10.93
N VAL A 134 7.42 10.19 -11.18
CA VAL A 134 6.77 8.90 -10.98
C VAL A 134 6.83 8.50 -9.51
N THR A 135 5.69 8.10 -8.95
CA THR A 135 5.60 7.54 -7.60
C THR A 135 6.49 6.29 -7.47
N VAL A 136 7.21 6.16 -6.37
CA VAL A 136 7.94 4.92 -6.05
C VAL A 136 6.92 3.83 -5.73
N ALA A 137 7.08 2.65 -6.35
CA ALA A 137 6.21 1.52 -6.08
C ALA A 137 6.36 1.04 -4.62
N SER A 138 5.25 0.61 -4.01
CA SER A 138 5.28 -0.01 -2.69
C SER A 138 6.06 -1.33 -2.70
N ALA A 139 6.57 -1.75 -1.56
CA ALA A 139 7.14 -3.09 -1.41
C ALA A 139 6.03 -4.15 -1.37
N VAL A 140 6.30 -5.37 -1.86
CA VAL A 140 5.28 -6.44 -1.93
C VAL A 140 4.78 -6.85 -0.55
N ASP A 141 5.64 -6.82 0.46
CA ASP A 141 5.33 -7.17 1.85
C ASP A 141 4.43 -6.16 2.57
N THR A 142 4.25 -4.95 2.00
CA THR A 142 3.27 -3.98 2.49
C THR A 142 1.85 -4.26 2.02
N VAL A 143 1.65 -5.27 1.14
CA VAL A 143 0.34 -5.61 0.55
C VAL A 143 -0.20 -6.90 1.15
N LYS A 144 -1.32 -6.80 1.85
CA LYS A 144 -2.07 -7.94 2.37
C LYS A 144 -3.28 -8.21 1.49
N VAL A 145 -3.47 -9.47 1.10
CA VAL A 145 -4.61 -9.92 0.30
C VAL A 145 -5.40 -10.96 1.09
N ILE A 146 -6.72 -10.79 1.13
CA ILE A 146 -7.68 -11.73 1.71
C ILE A 146 -8.64 -12.11 0.59
N ASN A 147 -8.65 -13.40 0.23
CA ASN A 147 -9.52 -14.00 -0.78
C ASN A 147 -10.57 -14.84 -0.04
N ASN A 148 -11.75 -14.31 0.14
CA ASN A 148 -12.85 -14.97 0.84
C ASN A 148 -13.66 -15.85 -0.12
N LYS A 149 -14.58 -16.67 0.40
CA LYS A 149 -15.44 -17.50 -0.44
C LYS A 149 -16.36 -16.68 -1.33
N ALA A 150 -16.75 -17.24 -2.45
CA ALA A 150 -17.66 -16.62 -3.41
C ALA A 150 -18.90 -16.00 -2.75
N GLY A 151 -19.21 -14.75 -3.10
CA GLY A 151 -20.30 -13.96 -2.55
C GLY A 151 -19.95 -13.13 -1.31
N ASP A 152 -18.82 -13.39 -0.66
CA ASP A 152 -18.29 -12.56 0.44
C ASP A 152 -17.32 -11.50 -0.11
N GLU A 153 -16.96 -10.52 0.71
CA GLU A 153 -16.05 -9.45 0.30
C GLU A 153 -14.58 -9.90 0.42
N ASP A 154 -13.86 -9.85 -0.70
CA ASP A 154 -12.41 -9.88 -0.71
C ASP A 154 -11.84 -8.56 -0.24
N ALA A 155 -10.58 -8.57 0.22
CA ALA A 155 -9.90 -7.36 0.66
C ALA A 155 -8.44 -7.32 0.20
N ILE A 156 -8.00 -6.15 -0.28
CA ILE A 156 -6.61 -5.84 -0.57
C ILE A 156 -6.24 -4.60 0.23
N THR A 157 -5.33 -4.73 1.18
CA THR A 157 -4.82 -3.64 2.03
C THR A 157 -3.38 -3.35 1.67
N VAL A 158 -3.08 -2.09 1.41
CA VAL A 158 -1.72 -1.58 1.20
C VAL A 158 -1.37 -0.66 2.36
N SER A 159 -0.28 -0.93 3.04
CA SER A 159 0.24 -0.15 4.18
C SER A 159 1.43 0.73 3.77
N GLU A 160 1.96 1.50 4.74
CA GLU A 160 3.07 2.45 4.56
C GLU A 160 2.78 3.58 3.56
N LEU A 161 1.52 3.97 3.46
CA LEU A 161 1.06 5.06 2.62
C LEU A 161 1.06 6.39 3.37
N ALA A 162 1.02 7.48 2.61
CA ALA A 162 0.86 8.84 3.12
C ALA A 162 -0.56 9.37 2.81
N PRO A 163 -1.05 10.38 3.54
CA PRO A 163 -2.29 11.06 3.19
C PRO A 163 -2.31 11.53 1.73
N GLY A 164 -3.42 11.29 1.05
CA GLY A 164 -3.60 11.62 -0.36
C GLY A 164 -3.17 10.54 -1.35
N ASP A 165 -2.44 9.50 -0.92
CA ASP A 165 -2.05 8.38 -1.79
C ASP A 165 -3.30 7.61 -2.25
N ILE A 166 -3.28 7.14 -3.49
CA ILE A 166 -4.35 6.35 -4.12
C ILE A 166 -3.77 5.02 -4.59
N VAL A 167 -4.42 3.92 -4.24
CA VAL A 167 -4.06 2.56 -4.67
C VAL A 167 -4.95 2.12 -5.82
N LYS A 168 -4.36 1.45 -6.83
CA LYS A 168 -5.11 0.81 -7.93
C LYS A 168 -4.70 -0.64 -8.10
N ILE A 169 -5.66 -1.46 -8.48
CA ILE A 169 -5.49 -2.90 -8.69
C ILE A 169 -5.79 -3.22 -10.16
N TYR A 170 -4.89 -3.98 -10.80
CA TYR A 170 -5.00 -4.41 -12.19
C TYR A 170 -4.93 -5.93 -12.31
N ASP A 171 -5.46 -6.45 -13.41
CA ASP A 171 -5.47 -7.89 -13.75
C ASP A 171 -4.22 -8.35 -14.53
N ALA A 172 -3.38 -7.43 -15.02
CA ALA A 172 -2.18 -7.76 -15.79
C ALA A 172 -0.98 -6.87 -15.41
N SER A 173 0.24 -7.35 -15.64
CA SER A 173 1.48 -6.62 -15.34
C SER A 173 1.67 -5.37 -16.22
N THR A 174 1.16 -5.41 -17.43
CA THR A 174 1.14 -4.31 -18.40
C THR A 174 -0.16 -4.35 -19.18
N GLY A 175 -0.69 -3.20 -19.58
CA GLY A 175 -2.02 -3.17 -20.17
C GLY A 175 -3.08 -3.71 -19.20
N GLY A 176 -4.02 -4.54 -19.68
CA GLY A 176 -5.08 -5.15 -18.87
C GLY A 176 -6.09 -4.14 -18.31
N ASN A 177 -7.00 -4.63 -17.47
CA ASN A 177 -8.09 -3.84 -16.92
C ASN A 177 -7.79 -3.36 -15.50
N LEU A 178 -8.24 -2.15 -15.20
CA LEU A 178 -8.33 -1.65 -13.83
C LEU A 178 -9.49 -2.37 -13.14
N LYS A 179 -9.19 -3.15 -12.09
CA LYS A 179 -10.20 -3.88 -11.31
C LYS A 179 -10.81 -3.02 -10.21
N ALA A 180 -9.97 -2.24 -9.53
CA ALA A 180 -10.44 -1.43 -8.41
C ALA A 180 -9.50 -0.25 -8.12
N THR A 181 -10.03 0.77 -7.45
CA THR A 181 -9.29 1.95 -7.00
C THR A 181 -9.73 2.28 -5.58
N SER A 182 -8.79 2.60 -4.70
CA SER A 182 -9.10 3.08 -3.35
C SER A 182 -9.58 4.53 -3.36
N ALA A 183 -10.22 4.96 -2.29
CA ALA A 183 -10.25 6.37 -1.95
C ALA A 183 -8.81 6.85 -1.64
N ALA A 184 -8.59 8.17 -1.69
CA ALA A 184 -7.34 8.76 -1.21
C ALA A 184 -7.17 8.47 0.30
N VAL A 185 -5.95 8.13 0.71
CA VAL A 185 -5.63 7.90 2.12
C VAL A 185 -5.94 9.15 2.92
N ALA A 186 -6.76 9.01 3.96
CA ALA A 186 -7.16 10.11 4.81
C ALA A 186 -6.03 10.60 5.72
N GLU A 187 -6.13 11.84 6.20
CA GLU A 187 -5.18 12.41 7.17
C GLU A 187 -5.05 11.53 8.41
N GLY A 188 -3.82 11.31 8.87
CA GLY A 188 -3.51 10.44 10.00
C GLY A 188 -3.59 8.94 9.72
N LYS A 189 -4.00 8.50 8.52
CA LYS A 189 -3.98 7.10 8.10
C LYS A 189 -2.70 6.80 7.32
N LYS A 190 -2.30 5.51 7.34
CA LYS A 190 -1.10 5.01 6.66
C LYS A 190 -1.39 3.79 5.79
N GLU A 191 -2.65 3.54 5.51
CA GLU A 191 -3.09 2.40 4.71
C GLU A 191 -4.34 2.72 3.90
N ALA A 192 -4.54 1.95 2.82
CA ALA A 192 -5.76 1.93 2.04
C ALA A 192 -6.22 0.48 1.90
N THR A 193 -7.51 0.24 2.13
CA THR A 193 -8.14 -1.06 1.89
C THR A 193 -9.16 -0.94 0.78
N ILE A 194 -9.07 -1.83 -0.18
CA ILE A 194 -10.05 -2.01 -1.26
C ILE A 194 -10.80 -3.29 -0.96
N THR A 195 -12.13 -3.22 -0.85
CA THR A 195 -13.00 -4.38 -0.68
C THR A 195 -13.93 -4.53 -1.87
N GLY A 196 -14.36 -5.75 -2.13
CA GLY A 196 -15.34 -6.03 -3.18
C GLY A 196 -15.71 -7.50 -3.23
N LYS A 197 -16.99 -7.78 -3.51
CA LYS A 197 -17.47 -9.14 -3.72
C LYS A 197 -16.84 -9.72 -4.98
N ASP A 198 -16.30 -10.94 -4.86
CA ASP A 198 -15.67 -11.66 -5.96
C ASP A 198 -14.61 -10.79 -6.72
N LEU A 199 -13.90 -9.92 -5.97
CA LEU A 199 -12.83 -9.08 -6.52
C LEU A 199 -11.66 -9.94 -7.01
N LEU A 200 -11.41 -11.06 -6.34
CA LEU A 200 -10.35 -12.02 -6.60
C LEU A 200 -10.92 -13.31 -7.23
N ILE A 201 -10.03 -14.17 -7.73
CA ILE A 201 -10.42 -15.44 -8.36
C ILE A 201 -10.39 -16.54 -7.30
N SER A 202 -11.45 -17.35 -7.24
CA SER A 202 -11.63 -18.41 -6.23
C SER A 202 -10.48 -19.43 -6.17
N THR A 203 -9.80 -19.67 -7.27
CA THR A 203 -8.64 -20.58 -7.35
C THR A 203 -7.31 -19.96 -6.94
N GLY A 204 -7.34 -18.69 -6.52
CA GLY A 204 -6.12 -17.90 -6.30
C GLY A 204 -5.55 -17.36 -7.61
N GLY A 205 -4.51 -16.54 -7.48
CA GLY A 205 -3.93 -15.91 -8.66
C GLY A 205 -2.93 -14.80 -8.35
N THR A 206 -2.94 -13.80 -9.21
CA THR A 206 -2.05 -12.65 -9.12
C THR A 206 -2.82 -11.37 -9.40
N VAL A 207 -2.57 -10.36 -8.61
CA VAL A 207 -2.99 -8.98 -8.87
C VAL A 207 -1.77 -8.08 -9.00
N TYR A 208 -1.96 -6.96 -9.67
CA TYR A 208 -0.91 -5.99 -9.91
C TYR A 208 -1.32 -4.66 -9.27
N VAL A 209 -0.50 -4.18 -8.36
CA VAL A 209 -0.83 -3.05 -7.49
C VAL A 209 0.05 -1.86 -7.85
N THR A 210 -0.54 -0.68 -7.88
CA THR A 210 0.16 0.60 -8.02
C THR A 210 -0.25 1.55 -6.92
N VAL A 211 0.59 2.54 -6.68
CA VAL A 211 0.30 3.68 -5.82
C VAL A 211 0.52 4.96 -6.63
N THR A 212 -0.31 5.96 -6.40
CA THR A 212 -0.17 7.29 -6.96
C THR A 212 -0.18 8.31 -5.83
N LYS A 213 0.93 9.03 -5.64
CA LYS A 213 1.01 10.15 -4.70
C LYS A 213 0.35 11.40 -5.30
N PRO A 214 -0.11 12.36 -4.47
CA PRO A 214 -0.61 13.63 -4.97
C PRO A 214 0.37 14.31 -5.94
N ASN A 215 -0.13 14.77 -7.09
CA ASN A 215 0.64 15.45 -8.14
C ASN A 215 1.81 14.65 -8.74
N LYS A 216 1.87 13.34 -8.53
CA LYS A 216 2.83 12.43 -9.16
C LYS A 216 2.15 11.56 -10.20
N ASP A 217 2.94 10.97 -11.08
CA ASP A 217 2.50 9.89 -11.94
C ASP A 217 2.39 8.58 -11.15
N GLU A 218 1.57 7.68 -11.65
CA GLU A 218 1.35 6.36 -11.08
C GLU A 218 2.65 5.54 -11.05
N SER A 219 2.87 4.79 -9.99
CA SER A 219 4.04 3.93 -9.83
C SER A 219 4.04 2.77 -10.85
N LYS A 220 5.19 2.11 -10.97
CA LYS A 220 5.23 0.79 -11.61
C LYS A 220 4.35 -0.20 -10.86
N ARG A 221 3.77 -1.16 -11.58
CA ARG A 221 2.99 -2.24 -11.00
C ARG A 221 3.88 -3.22 -10.24
N ILE A 222 3.52 -3.53 -9.00
CA ILE A 222 4.10 -4.65 -8.26
C ILE A 222 3.22 -5.88 -8.41
N THR A 223 3.84 -7.06 -8.40
CA THR A 223 3.17 -8.35 -8.57
C THR A 223 2.86 -8.93 -7.20
N VAL A 224 1.59 -9.17 -6.90
CA VAL A 224 1.14 -9.73 -5.62
C VAL A 224 0.38 -11.03 -5.88
N LYS A 225 0.90 -12.14 -5.38
CA LYS A 225 0.26 -13.47 -5.46
C LYS A 225 -0.65 -13.67 -4.26
N TYR A 226 -1.77 -14.35 -4.48
CA TYR A 226 -2.72 -14.71 -3.43
C TYR A 226 -3.22 -16.14 -3.61
N GLY A 227 -3.60 -16.79 -2.50
CA GLY A 227 -4.10 -18.16 -2.48
C GLY A 227 -5.54 -18.30 -2.98
N ALA A 228 -5.97 -19.54 -3.14
CA ALA A 228 -7.37 -19.86 -3.37
C ALA A 228 -8.23 -19.47 -2.15
N GLU A 229 -9.54 -19.39 -2.35
CA GLU A 229 -10.51 -19.25 -1.28
C GLU A 229 -10.28 -20.31 -0.22
N PRO A 230 -10.26 -19.95 1.08
CA PRO A 230 -10.03 -20.91 2.13
C PRO A 230 -11.18 -21.92 2.23
N THR A 231 -10.84 -23.17 2.47
CA THR A 231 -11.83 -24.25 2.70
C THR A 231 -11.74 -24.71 4.14
N THR A 232 -12.89 -24.77 4.81
CA THR A 232 -12.98 -25.25 6.19
C THR A 232 -12.44 -26.68 6.31
N VAL A 233 -11.72 -26.96 7.37
CA VAL A 233 -11.21 -28.31 7.64
C VAL A 233 -12.37 -29.22 8.02
N ALA A 234 -12.45 -30.40 7.39
CA ALA A 234 -13.48 -31.39 7.73
C ALA A 234 -13.41 -31.83 9.21
N PRO A 235 -14.57 -32.00 9.87
CA PRO A 235 -14.56 -32.44 11.24
C PRO A 235 -14.03 -33.87 11.33
N ALA A 236 -13.16 -34.15 12.30
CA ALA A 236 -12.68 -35.52 12.56
C ALA A 236 -13.81 -36.39 13.13
N VAL A 237 -13.87 -37.66 12.72
CA VAL A 237 -14.97 -38.58 13.07
C VAL A 237 -15.17 -38.70 14.58
N GLU A 238 -14.10 -38.69 15.37
CA GLU A 238 -14.14 -38.77 16.85
C GLU A 238 -14.67 -37.50 17.52
N LYS A 239 -14.95 -36.45 16.75
CA LYS A 239 -15.59 -35.22 17.22
C LYS A 239 -17.08 -35.19 16.90
N ILE A 240 -17.59 -36.23 16.28
CA ILE A 240 -18.99 -36.32 15.84
C ILE A 240 -19.66 -37.46 16.63
N THR A 241 -20.70 -37.13 17.36
CA THR A 241 -21.55 -38.07 18.05
C THR A 241 -22.90 -38.14 17.34
N VAL A 242 -23.35 -39.37 17.03
CA VAL A 242 -24.66 -39.61 16.41
C VAL A 242 -25.49 -40.50 17.31
N VAL A 243 -26.67 -40.04 17.66
CA VAL A 243 -27.67 -40.79 18.46
C VAL A 243 -28.89 -41.02 17.58
N ASN A 244 -29.14 -42.30 17.23
CA ASN A 244 -30.29 -42.74 16.47
C ASN A 244 -31.37 -43.23 17.46
N SER A 245 -32.34 -42.38 17.74
CA SER A 245 -33.37 -42.62 18.76
C SER A 245 -34.53 -43.49 18.24
N LYS A 246 -35.39 -43.98 19.11
CA LYS A 246 -36.60 -44.74 18.70
C LYS A 246 -37.52 -43.87 17.86
N VAL A 247 -38.21 -44.49 16.90
CA VAL A 247 -39.21 -43.81 16.05
C VAL A 247 -40.09 -42.85 16.84
N GLY A 248 -40.26 -41.65 16.36
CA GLY A 248 -41.04 -40.60 16.96
C GLY A 248 -40.30 -39.74 18.00
N ASN A 249 -39.07 -40.17 18.41
CA ASN A 249 -38.19 -39.35 19.24
C ASN A 249 -37.20 -38.54 18.36
N GLU A 250 -36.50 -37.58 18.95
CA GLU A 250 -35.50 -36.81 18.27
C GLU A 250 -34.19 -37.57 18.16
N ASP A 251 -33.68 -37.70 16.94
CA ASP A 251 -32.29 -38.07 16.69
C ASP A 251 -31.40 -36.86 16.97
N ALA A 252 -30.14 -37.11 17.35
CA ALA A 252 -29.18 -36.06 17.63
C ALA A 252 -27.85 -36.30 16.90
N ILE A 253 -27.33 -35.25 16.27
CA ILE A 253 -25.98 -35.23 15.68
C ILE A 253 -25.24 -34.05 16.30
N THR A 254 -24.22 -34.33 17.11
CA THR A 254 -23.40 -33.34 17.81
C THR A 254 -22.01 -33.31 17.23
N VAL A 255 -21.50 -32.14 16.89
CA VAL A 255 -20.14 -31.91 16.43
C VAL A 255 -19.43 -30.98 17.43
N ALA A 256 -18.28 -31.39 17.90
CA ALA A 256 -17.47 -30.67 18.88
C ALA A 256 -16.22 -30.06 18.23
N LYS A 257 -15.52 -29.19 18.97
CA LYS A 257 -14.34 -28.40 18.57
C LYS A 257 -14.61 -27.42 17.43
N LEU A 258 -15.79 -26.87 17.42
CA LEU A 258 -16.20 -25.81 16.50
C LEU A 258 -15.76 -24.43 17.00
N LYS A 259 -15.73 -23.47 16.08
CA LYS A 259 -15.50 -22.05 16.34
C LYS A 259 -16.81 -21.28 16.25
N LYS A 260 -16.84 -20.09 16.83
CA LYS A 260 -17.94 -19.12 16.60
C LYS A 260 -18.18 -18.96 15.10
N GLY A 261 -19.44 -18.98 14.69
CA GLY A 261 -19.86 -18.80 13.31
C GLY A 261 -19.89 -20.08 12.48
N ASP A 262 -19.28 -21.18 12.94
CA ASP A 262 -19.32 -22.46 12.24
C ASP A 262 -20.77 -22.96 12.09
N ILE A 263 -21.08 -23.50 10.90
CA ILE A 263 -22.35 -24.14 10.60
C ILE A 263 -22.09 -25.59 10.24
N VAL A 264 -22.75 -26.52 10.93
CA VAL A 264 -22.71 -27.95 10.64
C VAL A 264 -23.81 -28.31 9.67
N ARG A 265 -23.50 -29.14 8.65
CA ARG A 265 -24.50 -29.73 7.75
C ARG A 265 -24.39 -31.22 7.70
N VAL A 266 -25.54 -31.88 7.55
CA VAL A 266 -25.67 -33.37 7.49
C VAL A 266 -26.24 -33.75 6.12
N TYR A 267 -25.71 -34.82 5.55
CA TYR A 267 -26.08 -35.32 4.23
C TYR A 267 -26.25 -36.85 4.25
N GLU A 268 -27.04 -37.36 3.28
CA GLU A 268 -27.15 -38.79 3.04
C GLU A 268 -26.04 -39.37 2.14
N ALA A 269 -25.35 -38.51 1.37
CA ALA A 269 -24.34 -38.94 0.42
C ALA A 269 -23.01 -38.24 0.64
N SER A 270 -21.92 -38.90 0.29
CA SER A 270 -20.55 -38.36 0.40
C SER A 270 -20.29 -37.16 -0.50
N LYS A 271 -21.03 -37.03 -1.60
CA LYS A 271 -20.94 -35.91 -2.57
C LYS A 271 -22.32 -35.63 -3.15
N GLY A 272 -22.54 -34.39 -3.57
CA GLY A 272 -23.82 -33.96 -4.13
C GLY A 272 -24.98 -34.04 -3.13
N GLY A 273 -26.21 -33.85 -3.60
CA GLY A 273 -27.41 -33.83 -2.78
C GLY A 273 -27.52 -32.61 -1.85
N ALA A 274 -28.73 -32.32 -1.42
CA ALA A 274 -29.01 -31.28 -0.43
C ALA A 274 -28.69 -31.76 0.99
N ALA A 275 -28.35 -30.87 1.89
CA ALA A 275 -28.27 -31.15 3.30
C ALA A 275 -29.66 -31.59 3.83
N ILE A 276 -29.72 -32.67 4.57
CA ILE A 276 -30.95 -33.14 5.23
C ILE A 276 -31.22 -32.37 6.52
N ALA A 277 -30.17 -31.81 7.11
CA ALA A 277 -30.26 -30.92 8.28
C ALA A 277 -29.04 -30.01 8.39
N ALA A 278 -29.20 -28.88 9.06
CA ALA A 278 -28.13 -27.95 9.37
C ALA A 278 -28.33 -27.34 10.76
N SER A 279 -27.23 -27.00 11.42
CA SER A 279 -27.25 -26.23 12.65
C SER A 279 -27.45 -24.75 12.41
N GLU A 280 -27.83 -24.02 13.43
CA GLU A 280 -27.54 -22.58 13.49
C GLU A 280 -26.03 -22.35 13.60
N ALA A 281 -25.59 -21.11 13.33
CA ALA A 281 -24.20 -20.73 13.53
C ALA A 281 -23.80 -20.84 14.99
N VAL A 282 -22.64 -21.43 15.27
CA VAL A 282 -22.13 -21.60 16.65
C VAL A 282 -21.97 -20.23 17.30
N ALA A 283 -22.64 -20.05 18.43
CA ALA A 283 -22.63 -18.81 19.20
C ALA A 283 -21.27 -18.58 19.89
N GLU A 284 -21.00 -17.34 20.25
CA GLU A 284 -19.79 -16.95 20.98
C GLU A 284 -19.68 -17.74 22.32
N GLY A 285 -18.49 -18.24 22.60
CA GLY A 285 -18.21 -19.05 23.81
C GLY A 285 -18.71 -20.51 23.74
N LYS A 286 -19.35 -20.90 22.62
CA LYS A 286 -19.69 -22.30 22.36
C LYS A 286 -18.63 -22.94 21.46
N THR A 287 -18.44 -24.27 21.66
CA THR A 287 -17.46 -25.03 20.87
C THR A 287 -18.09 -26.30 20.26
N GLU A 288 -19.42 -26.38 20.27
CA GLU A 288 -20.17 -27.51 19.71
C GLU A 288 -21.50 -27.04 19.14
N ALA A 289 -22.03 -27.82 18.20
CA ALA A 289 -23.37 -27.67 17.66
C ALA A 289 -24.08 -29.02 17.69
N THR A 290 -25.36 -29.05 18.10
CA THR A 290 -26.21 -30.21 18.06
C THR A 290 -27.38 -29.97 17.13
N ILE A 291 -27.56 -30.87 16.17
CA ILE A 291 -28.72 -30.90 15.28
C ILE A 291 -29.68 -31.94 15.84
N LEU A 292 -30.91 -31.54 16.12
CA LEU A 292 -32.00 -32.37 16.56
C LEU A 292 -33.05 -32.49 15.46
N GLY A 293 -33.60 -33.68 15.27
CA GLY A 293 -34.67 -33.88 14.32
C GLY A 293 -35.39 -35.21 14.51
N LYS A 294 -36.74 -35.19 14.45
CA LYS A 294 -37.53 -36.42 14.52
C LYS A 294 -37.32 -37.23 13.25
N ASP A 295 -37.00 -38.52 13.45
CA ASP A 295 -36.78 -39.47 12.34
C ASP A 295 -35.78 -38.96 11.29
N LEU A 296 -34.75 -38.19 11.75
CA LEU A 296 -33.68 -37.64 10.89
C LEU A 296 -32.80 -38.75 10.33
N LEU A 297 -32.65 -39.85 11.07
CA LEU A 297 -31.81 -41.00 10.73
C LEU A 297 -32.67 -42.23 10.38
N LYS A 298 -32.07 -43.16 9.61
CA LYS A 298 -32.79 -44.39 9.22
C LYS A 298 -32.87 -45.38 10.39
N VAL A 299 -34.03 -45.94 10.60
CA VAL A 299 -34.30 -46.96 11.66
C VAL A 299 -33.31 -48.12 11.60
N THR A 300 -32.90 -48.52 10.41
CA THR A 300 -31.97 -49.64 10.18
C THR A 300 -30.50 -49.32 10.45
N GLY A 301 -30.21 -48.10 10.90
CA GLY A 301 -28.84 -47.62 10.96
C GLY A 301 -28.28 -47.22 9.56
N GLY A 302 -27.04 -46.82 9.52
CA GLY A 302 -26.43 -46.45 8.28
C GLY A 302 -25.20 -45.58 8.39
N THR A 303 -25.04 -44.69 7.42
CA THR A 303 -23.96 -43.68 7.40
C THR A 303 -24.55 -42.33 7.07
N VAL A 304 -24.22 -41.33 7.83
CA VAL A 304 -24.41 -39.92 7.50
C VAL A 304 -23.08 -39.26 7.19
N TYR A 305 -23.13 -38.16 6.44
CA TYR A 305 -21.96 -37.42 6.05
C TYR A 305 -22.07 -36.01 6.60
N VAL A 306 -21.08 -35.59 7.36
CA VAL A 306 -21.10 -34.34 8.13
C VAL A 306 -20.01 -33.39 7.60
N SER A 307 -20.37 -32.16 7.32
CA SER A 307 -19.45 -31.08 6.98
C SER A 307 -19.57 -29.93 7.97
N VAL A 308 -18.58 -29.07 7.95
CA VAL A 308 -18.57 -27.80 8.67
C VAL A 308 -18.24 -26.69 7.69
N GLN A 309 -18.82 -25.53 7.86
CA GLN A 309 -18.47 -24.31 7.15
C GLN A 309 -18.20 -23.20 8.14
N SER A 310 -16.97 -22.70 8.17
CA SER A 310 -16.57 -21.52 8.93
C SER A 310 -16.98 -20.23 8.17
N GLU A 311 -17.02 -19.14 8.90
CA GLU A 311 -17.28 -17.82 8.33
C GLU A 311 -16.20 -17.47 7.27
N ASN A 312 -16.61 -16.95 6.12
CA ASN A 312 -15.76 -16.56 4.98
C ASN A 312 -14.96 -17.70 4.33
N GLU A 313 -15.23 -18.96 4.66
CA GLU A 313 -14.59 -20.14 4.08
C GLU A 313 -15.58 -20.99 3.28
N LEU A 314 -15.09 -21.74 2.32
CA LEU A 314 -15.87 -22.77 1.63
C LEU A 314 -16.20 -23.92 2.62
N GLU A 315 -17.33 -24.59 2.37
CA GLU A 315 -17.72 -25.78 3.13
C GLU A 315 -16.65 -26.88 3.03
N SER A 316 -16.38 -27.54 4.14
CA SER A 316 -15.41 -28.63 4.23
C SER A 316 -15.81 -29.86 3.40
N ALA A 317 -14.87 -30.76 3.16
CA ALA A 317 -15.19 -32.12 2.78
C ALA A 317 -16.11 -32.77 3.83
N ARG A 318 -16.92 -33.75 3.42
CA ARG A 318 -17.85 -34.48 4.28
C ARG A 318 -17.15 -35.63 4.99
N THR A 319 -17.31 -35.72 6.31
CA THR A 319 -16.83 -36.84 7.11
C THR A 319 -17.94 -37.88 7.23
N ALA A 320 -17.64 -39.13 6.87
CA ALA A 320 -18.57 -40.26 7.00
C ALA A 320 -18.64 -40.72 8.43
N VAL A 321 -19.84 -40.82 9.01
CA VAL A 321 -20.11 -41.30 10.37
C VAL A 321 -21.14 -42.42 10.31
N LYS A 322 -20.74 -43.60 10.75
CA LYS A 322 -21.66 -44.74 10.91
C LYS A 322 -22.48 -44.61 12.20
N TYR A 323 -23.71 -45.02 12.13
CA TYR A 323 -24.61 -45.08 13.30
C TYR A 323 -25.41 -46.36 13.31
N GLU A 324 -25.75 -46.82 14.52
CA GLU A 324 -26.42 -48.10 14.78
C GLU A 324 -27.92 -48.00 14.45
N SER A 325 -28.54 -49.20 14.28
CA SER A 325 -29.99 -49.31 14.12
C SER A 325 -30.73 -49.03 15.44
N GLN A 326 -31.96 -48.56 15.33
CA GLN A 326 -32.86 -48.39 16.47
C GLN A 326 -33.37 -49.74 17.01
N VAL A 327 -33.23 -50.82 16.23
CA VAL A 327 -33.72 -52.16 16.57
C VAL A 327 -32.63 -52.91 17.30
N THR A 328 -32.97 -53.43 18.46
CA THR A 328 -32.09 -54.38 19.17
C THR A 328 -31.99 -55.65 18.34
N VAL A 329 -30.77 -56.01 17.90
CA VAL A 329 -30.54 -57.26 17.20
C VAL A 329 -30.81 -58.40 18.15
N ALA A 330 -31.69 -59.37 17.76
CA ALA A 330 -31.92 -60.56 18.56
C ALA A 330 -30.58 -61.30 18.73
N PRO A 331 -30.28 -61.79 19.95
CA PRO A 331 -29.08 -62.60 20.16
C PRO A 331 -29.07 -63.81 19.25
N ALA A 332 -27.88 -64.16 18.77
CA ALA A 332 -27.74 -65.38 17.97
C ALA A 332 -28.24 -66.63 18.74
N VAL A 333 -28.90 -67.52 18.03
CA VAL A 333 -29.51 -68.67 18.66
C VAL A 333 -28.52 -69.51 19.48
N ASP A 334 -27.27 -69.56 19.08
CA ASP A 334 -26.18 -70.25 19.72
C ASP A 334 -25.71 -69.60 21.02
N THR A 335 -26.08 -68.34 21.26
CA THR A 335 -25.80 -67.63 22.50
C THR A 335 -26.92 -67.75 23.54
N VAL A 336 -28.07 -68.29 23.19
CA VAL A 336 -29.21 -68.47 24.06
C VAL A 336 -29.11 -69.82 24.79
N LYS A 337 -28.82 -69.82 26.10
CA LYS A 337 -28.82 -70.99 26.93
C LYS A 337 -30.17 -71.10 27.68
N VAL A 338 -30.92 -72.18 27.40
CA VAL A 338 -32.16 -72.49 28.12
C VAL A 338 -31.78 -73.44 29.25
N ALA A 339 -31.93 -73.00 30.48
CA ALA A 339 -31.83 -73.92 31.68
C ALA A 339 -33.23 -74.41 32.05
N ASN A 340 -33.40 -75.70 31.96
CA ASN A 340 -34.62 -76.35 32.47
C ASN A 340 -34.43 -76.75 33.92
N ASN A 341 -34.91 -75.89 34.82
CA ASN A 341 -34.92 -76.21 36.24
C ASN A 341 -36.13 -77.17 36.55
N LYS A 342 -35.81 -78.44 36.83
CA LYS A 342 -36.78 -79.38 37.37
C LYS A 342 -36.95 -79.14 38.86
#